data_52f96c9f2d647a5fb4efc5d0d36ef882
#
_entry.id   52f96c9f2d647a5fb4efc5d0d36ef882
#
_cell.length_a   1.000
_cell.length_b   1.000
_cell.length_c   1.000
_cell.angle_alpha   90.00
_cell.angle_beta   90.00
_cell.angle_gamma   90.00
#
_symmetry.space_group_name_H-M   'P 1'
#
loop_
_entity.id
_entity.type
_entity.pdbx_description
1 polymer ?
#
loop_
_entity_poly.entity_id
_entity_poly.type
_entity_poly.pdbx_seq_one_letter_code
_entity_poly.pdbx_strand_id
1 'polypeptide(L)'
;MSALLAPHTPYPFLKKVGNFIFALFLLVLMLDPSNSVLHLKDKLFILFLGFNILFYRPDWRFLPHILGVFMVISIGYILAEMQGASIDYEYLNGVFKSMAPLTLLLWVRHYDVLRLSIVPTLITTIVILTLYALICSSPIFEFALFTYSQEHNEMVMITRRNWLGVQVFGMYYRSIVSLIPVLYWVLFASFTQQLKPFWRKLGYTLLGILLTIAFFISGTRAMMLTPLFIIGIISYNWINKRPKAKYFFYPLLALAGIAFLFFIGLLATQKGDVSNAIKYGHLSSYLDLFNEHPEYLFWGQGTGTLFYSEGFRRLTAQTEWIYIELLRNYGLLAIAILAVYLYPLKVLFQHRKDAFNMGLFLTYFAFLLVAGTNPFLLNSQGMTVLWMIYAHIIHLRKPNSLPLGSAT
;
A
#
# COMPACT_ATOMS: atom_id res chain seq x y z
N MET A 1 21.18 -38.36 -3.82
CA MET A 1 19.91 -37.65 -3.76
C MET A 1 20.06 -36.12 -3.76
N SER A 2 21.28 -35.57 -3.78
CA SER A 2 21.57 -34.12 -3.78
C SER A 2 21.65 -33.46 -5.18
N ALA A 3 21.65 -34.22 -6.26
CA ALA A 3 21.76 -33.71 -7.64
C ALA A 3 20.44 -33.18 -8.23
N LEU A 4 19.29 -33.41 -7.55
CA LEU A 4 17.96 -32.98 -8.01
C LEU A 4 17.57 -31.54 -7.61
N LEU A 5 18.47 -30.81 -6.95
CA LEU A 5 18.19 -29.47 -6.40
C LEU A 5 18.94 -28.32 -7.08
N ALA A 6 19.53 -28.56 -8.27
CA ALA A 6 20.03 -27.45 -9.05
C ALA A 6 18.88 -26.48 -9.37
N PRO A 7 18.99 -25.18 -9.08
CA PRO A 7 17.96 -24.22 -9.44
C PRO A 7 17.86 -24.21 -10.97
N HIS A 8 16.76 -24.75 -11.52
CA HIS A 8 16.44 -24.51 -12.91
C HIS A 8 16.27 -23.00 -13.08
N THR A 9 17.32 -22.33 -13.55
CA THR A 9 17.20 -20.96 -14.04
C THR A 9 16.30 -21.05 -15.27
N PRO A 10 15.13 -20.40 -15.26
CA PRO A 10 14.25 -20.44 -16.42
C PRO A 10 15.02 -19.88 -17.61
N TYR A 11 14.74 -20.40 -18.80
CA TYR A 11 15.30 -19.86 -20.04
C TYR A 11 15.14 -18.35 -20.04
N PRO A 12 16.15 -17.57 -20.51
CA PRO A 12 16.11 -16.10 -20.48
C PRO A 12 14.84 -15.52 -21.11
N PHE A 13 14.29 -16.20 -22.10
CA PHE A 13 13.02 -15.86 -22.75
C PHE A 13 11.83 -15.95 -21.77
N LEU A 14 11.70 -17.05 -21.04
CA LEU A 14 10.61 -17.24 -20.07
C LEU A 14 10.67 -16.18 -18.95
N LYS A 15 11.88 -15.80 -18.53
CA LYS A 15 12.04 -14.70 -17.56
C LYS A 15 11.52 -13.38 -18.11
N LYS A 16 11.80 -13.06 -19.40
CA LYS A 16 11.28 -11.84 -20.04
C LYS A 16 9.75 -11.87 -20.14
N VAL A 17 9.17 -13.01 -20.52
CA VAL A 17 7.71 -13.20 -20.61
C VAL A 17 7.07 -13.04 -19.23
N GLY A 18 7.60 -13.71 -18.20
CA GLY A 18 7.09 -13.58 -16.82
C GLY A 18 7.16 -12.15 -16.29
N ASN A 19 8.28 -11.46 -16.53
CA ASN A 19 8.43 -10.05 -16.17
C ASN A 19 7.42 -9.15 -16.89
N PHE A 20 7.15 -9.40 -18.16
CA PHE A 20 6.16 -8.65 -18.95
C PHE A 20 4.75 -8.87 -18.42
N ILE A 21 4.33 -10.13 -18.20
CA ILE A 21 3.01 -10.46 -17.66
C ILE A 21 2.84 -9.81 -16.27
N PHE A 22 3.88 -9.88 -15.42
CA PHE A 22 3.82 -9.28 -14.10
C PHE A 22 3.75 -7.75 -14.15
N ALA A 23 4.54 -7.10 -15.00
CA ALA A 23 4.48 -5.65 -15.17
C ALA A 23 3.10 -5.20 -15.71
N LEU A 24 2.51 -5.96 -16.63
CA LEU A 24 1.17 -5.70 -17.15
C LEU A 24 0.10 -5.88 -16.04
N PHE A 25 0.23 -6.94 -15.23
CA PHE A 25 -0.66 -7.15 -14.09
C PHE A 25 -0.55 -6.00 -13.08
N LEU A 26 0.68 -5.55 -12.73
CA LEU A 26 0.88 -4.39 -11.86
C LEU A 26 0.29 -3.11 -12.46
N LEU A 27 0.43 -2.90 -13.77
CA LEU A 27 -0.13 -1.75 -14.45
C LEU A 27 -1.67 -1.72 -14.33
N VAL A 28 -2.32 -2.84 -14.64
CA VAL A 28 -3.78 -2.92 -14.54
C VAL A 28 -4.24 -2.78 -13.09
N LEU A 29 -3.53 -3.39 -12.14
CA LEU A 29 -3.81 -3.27 -10.71
C LEU A 29 -3.71 -1.81 -10.21
N MET A 30 -2.76 -1.04 -10.75
CA MET A 30 -2.57 0.38 -10.42
C MET A 30 -3.56 1.30 -11.15
N LEU A 31 -3.96 0.97 -12.38
CA LEU A 31 -4.92 1.77 -13.15
C LEU A 31 -6.38 1.48 -12.79
N ASP A 32 -6.71 0.22 -12.50
CA ASP A 32 -8.07 -0.21 -12.17
C ASP A 32 -8.06 -1.11 -10.92
N PRO A 33 -7.82 -0.53 -9.72
CA PRO A 33 -7.72 -1.29 -8.49
C PRO A 33 -9.01 -2.02 -8.12
N SER A 34 -10.17 -1.47 -8.49
CA SER A 34 -11.48 -2.05 -8.24
C SER A 34 -11.88 -3.13 -9.25
N ASN A 35 -11.18 -3.20 -10.40
CA ASN A 35 -11.56 -4.03 -11.54
C ASN A 35 -12.92 -3.66 -12.16
N SER A 36 -13.34 -2.40 -12.01
CA SER A 36 -14.65 -1.91 -12.44
C SER A 36 -14.65 -1.34 -13.86
N VAL A 37 -13.49 -0.98 -14.40
CA VAL A 37 -13.36 -0.32 -15.71
C VAL A 37 -12.78 -1.26 -16.75
N LEU A 38 -11.59 -1.78 -16.51
CA LEU A 38 -10.89 -2.63 -17.48
C LEU A 38 -11.33 -4.10 -17.42
N HIS A 39 -11.81 -4.56 -16.26
CA HIS A 39 -12.18 -5.95 -16.01
C HIS A 39 -11.08 -6.97 -16.37
N LEU A 40 -9.81 -6.54 -16.29
CA LEU A 40 -8.63 -7.33 -16.67
C LEU A 40 -7.80 -7.82 -15.50
N LYS A 41 -7.96 -7.22 -14.30
CA LYS A 41 -7.13 -7.52 -13.13
C LYS A 41 -7.17 -9.00 -12.78
N ASP A 42 -8.36 -9.58 -12.65
CA ASP A 42 -8.53 -10.98 -12.23
C ASP A 42 -8.05 -11.95 -13.34
N LYS A 43 -8.28 -11.62 -14.61
CA LYS A 43 -7.80 -12.42 -15.75
C LYS A 43 -6.27 -12.45 -15.82
N LEU A 44 -5.63 -11.29 -15.63
CA LEU A 44 -4.17 -11.19 -15.60
C LEU A 44 -3.57 -11.86 -14.36
N PHE A 45 -4.26 -11.80 -13.23
CA PHE A 45 -3.86 -12.55 -12.04
C PHE A 45 -3.84 -14.04 -12.29
N ILE A 46 -4.92 -14.61 -12.87
CA ILE A 46 -5.01 -16.03 -13.22
C ILE A 46 -3.94 -16.42 -14.24
N LEU A 47 -3.74 -15.60 -15.29
CA LEU A 47 -2.71 -15.81 -16.28
C LEU A 47 -1.31 -15.84 -15.65
N PHE A 48 -1.01 -14.86 -14.78
CA PHE A 48 0.27 -14.78 -14.09
C PHE A 48 0.48 -15.94 -13.12
N LEU A 49 -0.55 -16.32 -12.38
CA LEU A 49 -0.53 -17.47 -11.47
C LEU A 49 -0.26 -18.78 -12.24
N GLY A 50 -1.00 -19.02 -13.33
CA GLY A 50 -0.83 -20.18 -14.20
C GLY A 50 0.57 -20.24 -14.82
N PHE A 51 1.08 -19.11 -15.31
CA PHE A 51 2.46 -19.01 -15.81
C PHE A 51 3.49 -19.40 -14.74
N ASN A 52 3.33 -18.90 -13.51
CA ASN A 52 4.25 -19.24 -12.42
C ASN A 52 4.18 -20.71 -12.01
N ILE A 53 2.99 -21.29 -11.93
CA ILE A 53 2.82 -22.73 -11.61
C ILE A 53 3.52 -23.60 -12.66
N LEU A 54 3.43 -23.23 -13.94
CA LEU A 54 4.01 -24.03 -15.02
C LEU A 54 5.53 -23.90 -15.13
N PHE A 55 6.09 -22.71 -14.88
CA PHE A 55 7.48 -22.42 -15.22
C PHE A 55 8.39 -22.13 -14.03
N TYR A 56 7.87 -21.87 -12.84
CA TYR A 56 8.67 -21.51 -11.67
C TYR A 56 8.37 -22.38 -10.47
N ARG A 57 9.41 -22.76 -9.74
CA ARG A 57 9.25 -23.48 -8.47
C ARG A 57 8.79 -22.52 -7.38
N PRO A 58 7.72 -22.84 -6.63
CA PRO A 58 7.27 -22.02 -5.52
C PRO A 58 8.26 -22.04 -4.35
N ASP A 59 8.28 -20.95 -3.59
CA ASP A 59 8.98 -20.87 -2.31
C ASP A 59 8.03 -21.27 -1.18
N TRP A 60 8.03 -22.55 -0.84
CA TRP A 60 7.13 -23.14 0.15
C TRP A 60 7.24 -22.52 1.55
N ARG A 61 8.29 -21.74 1.84
CA ARG A 61 8.44 -21.04 3.13
C ARG A 61 7.32 -20.05 3.41
N PHE A 62 6.65 -19.55 2.37
CA PHE A 62 5.52 -18.63 2.49
C PHE A 62 4.17 -19.31 2.58
N LEU A 63 4.11 -20.62 2.31
CA LEU A 63 2.86 -21.35 2.35
C LEU A 63 2.14 -21.26 3.72
N PRO A 64 2.82 -21.40 4.88
CA PRO A 64 2.15 -21.24 6.17
C PRO A 64 1.53 -19.85 6.38
N HIS A 65 2.18 -18.79 5.87
CA HIS A 65 1.65 -17.43 5.95
C HIS A 65 0.37 -17.28 5.13
N ILE A 66 0.36 -17.83 3.92
CA ILE A 66 -0.78 -17.80 3.00
C ILE A 66 -1.94 -18.62 3.58
N LEU A 67 -1.67 -19.87 3.95
CA LEU A 67 -2.69 -20.73 4.53
C LEU A 67 -3.23 -20.16 5.85
N GLY A 68 -2.36 -19.61 6.70
CA GLY A 68 -2.78 -18.97 7.95
C GLY A 68 -3.79 -17.85 7.73
N VAL A 69 -3.55 -16.98 6.75
CA VAL A 69 -4.49 -15.88 6.43
C VAL A 69 -5.83 -16.43 5.91
N PHE A 70 -5.79 -17.36 4.94
CA PHE A 70 -7.03 -17.96 4.39
C PHE A 70 -7.80 -18.78 5.43
N MET A 71 -7.10 -19.50 6.31
CA MET A 71 -7.74 -20.22 7.42
C MET A 71 -8.44 -19.27 8.38
N VAL A 72 -7.79 -18.16 8.75
CA VAL A 72 -8.40 -17.16 9.65
C VAL A 72 -9.66 -16.56 9.03
N ILE A 73 -9.60 -16.18 7.73
CA ILE A 73 -10.77 -15.64 7.02
C ILE A 73 -11.89 -16.67 6.96
N SER A 74 -11.56 -17.94 6.67
CA SER A 74 -12.55 -19.03 6.61
C SER A 74 -13.16 -19.34 7.97
N ILE A 75 -12.35 -19.37 9.04
CA ILE A 75 -12.84 -19.56 10.42
C ILE A 75 -13.77 -18.40 10.79
N GLY A 76 -13.37 -17.16 10.47
CA GLY A 76 -14.24 -16.00 10.71
C GLY A 76 -15.59 -16.10 9.98
N TYR A 77 -15.61 -16.62 8.75
CA TYR A 77 -16.86 -16.87 8.03
C TYR A 77 -17.72 -17.95 8.72
N ILE A 78 -17.11 -19.08 9.09
CA ILE A 78 -17.81 -20.16 9.80
C ILE A 78 -18.39 -19.63 11.13
N LEU A 79 -17.65 -18.84 11.88
CA LEU A 79 -18.14 -18.24 13.12
C LEU A 79 -19.34 -17.32 12.89
N ALA A 80 -19.33 -16.48 11.83
CA ALA A 80 -20.45 -15.64 11.47
C ALA A 80 -21.72 -16.45 11.19
N GLU A 81 -21.60 -17.53 10.42
CA GLU A 81 -22.72 -18.45 10.13
C GLU A 81 -23.23 -19.15 11.39
N MET A 82 -22.34 -19.63 12.25
CA MET A 82 -22.70 -20.31 13.49
C MET A 82 -23.45 -19.40 14.48
N GLN A 83 -23.13 -18.11 14.45
CA GLN A 83 -23.80 -17.10 15.29
C GLN A 83 -25.13 -16.63 14.69
N GLY A 84 -25.50 -17.07 13.48
CA GLY A 84 -26.69 -16.59 12.78
C GLY A 84 -26.64 -15.11 12.44
N ALA A 85 -25.45 -14.56 12.27
CA ALA A 85 -25.24 -13.13 12.01
C ALA A 85 -25.68 -12.77 10.57
N SER A 86 -26.14 -11.53 10.38
CA SER A 86 -26.36 -10.99 9.03
C SER A 86 -25.02 -10.75 8.35
N ILE A 87 -24.79 -11.42 7.21
CA ILE A 87 -23.53 -11.40 6.48
C ILE A 87 -23.69 -10.60 5.17
N ASP A 88 -22.76 -9.68 4.92
CA ASP A 88 -22.56 -9.07 3.62
C ASP A 88 -21.68 -9.98 2.76
N TYR A 89 -22.31 -10.80 1.92
CA TYR A 89 -21.62 -11.75 1.04
C TYR A 89 -20.79 -11.06 -0.06
N GLU A 90 -21.16 -9.85 -0.47
CA GLU A 90 -20.39 -9.09 -1.45
C GLU A 90 -19.06 -8.65 -0.83
N TYR A 91 -19.09 -8.10 0.38
CA TYR A 91 -17.88 -7.77 1.14
C TYR A 91 -17.02 -9.00 1.42
N LEU A 92 -17.61 -10.10 1.86
CA LEU A 92 -16.91 -11.37 2.12
C LEU A 92 -16.16 -11.87 0.86
N ASN A 93 -16.84 -11.92 -0.28
CA ASN A 93 -16.24 -12.27 -1.57
C ASN A 93 -15.12 -11.28 -1.95
N GLY A 94 -15.31 -10.00 -1.68
CA GLY A 94 -14.32 -8.95 -1.87
C GLY A 94 -13.05 -9.22 -1.08
N VAL A 95 -13.17 -9.62 0.19
CA VAL A 95 -12.03 -9.97 1.07
C VAL A 95 -11.26 -11.17 0.50
N PHE A 96 -11.94 -12.26 0.14
CA PHE A 96 -11.29 -13.44 -0.46
C PHE A 96 -10.57 -13.10 -1.76
N LYS A 97 -11.22 -12.39 -2.68
CA LYS A 97 -10.63 -11.95 -3.96
C LYS A 97 -9.42 -11.03 -3.73
N SER A 98 -9.51 -10.14 -2.75
CA SER A 98 -8.42 -9.21 -2.44
C SER A 98 -7.22 -9.90 -1.79
N MET A 99 -7.43 -11.01 -1.09
CA MET A 99 -6.37 -11.81 -0.49
C MET A 99 -5.78 -12.86 -1.43
N ALA A 100 -6.50 -13.27 -2.48
CA ALA A 100 -6.00 -14.25 -3.45
C ALA A 100 -4.58 -13.93 -3.97
N PRO A 101 -4.25 -12.67 -4.30
CA PRO A 101 -2.91 -12.30 -4.70
C PRO A 101 -1.81 -12.54 -3.68
N LEU A 102 -2.13 -12.81 -2.40
CA LEU A 102 -1.13 -13.22 -1.40
C LEU A 102 -0.39 -14.50 -1.85
N THR A 103 -1.05 -15.37 -2.63
CA THR A 103 -0.45 -16.58 -3.20
C THR A 103 0.80 -16.29 -4.02
N LEU A 104 0.91 -15.10 -4.62
CA LEU A 104 2.07 -14.69 -5.42
C LEU A 104 3.35 -14.56 -4.59
N LEU A 105 3.27 -14.51 -3.24
CA LEU A 105 4.45 -14.58 -2.38
C LEU A 105 5.28 -15.85 -2.62
N LEU A 106 4.66 -16.94 -3.09
CA LEU A 106 5.36 -18.17 -3.42
C LEU A 106 6.38 -17.99 -4.55
N TRP A 107 6.21 -16.99 -5.42
CA TRP A 107 7.07 -16.76 -6.58
C TRP A 107 7.78 -15.41 -6.58
N VAL A 108 7.52 -14.56 -5.58
CA VAL A 108 8.04 -13.18 -5.52
C VAL A 108 9.57 -13.10 -5.64
N ARG A 109 10.29 -14.15 -5.22
CA ARG A 109 11.77 -14.26 -5.33
C ARG A 109 12.29 -14.24 -6.76
N HIS A 110 11.44 -14.57 -7.74
CA HIS A 110 11.85 -14.65 -9.16
C HIS A 110 11.76 -13.30 -9.86
N TYR A 111 11.14 -12.30 -9.22
CA TYR A 111 10.85 -11.00 -9.79
C TYR A 111 11.51 -9.87 -8.99
N ASP A 112 12.08 -8.91 -9.70
CA ASP A 112 12.49 -7.63 -9.11
C ASP A 112 11.26 -6.69 -9.13
N VAL A 113 10.39 -6.88 -8.14
CA VAL A 113 9.07 -6.23 -8.09
C VAL A 113 9.20 -4.71 -8.09
N LEU A 114 10.14 -4.15 -7.33
CA LEU A 114 10.38 -2.70 -7.28
C LEU A 114 10.77 -2.16 -8.66
N ARG A 115 11.68 -2.83 -9.35
CA ARG A 115 12.13 -2.41 -10.68
C ARG A 115 11.02 -2.56 -11.72
N LEU A 116 10.27 -3.66 -11.67
CA LEU A 116 9.17 -3.93 -12.60
C LEU A 116 7.99 -2.97 -12.39
N SER A 117 7.85 -2.39 -11.19
CA SER A 117 6.80 -1.41 -10.90
C SER A 117 7.09 0.01 -11.41
N ILE A 118 8.31 0.33 -11.87
CA ILE A 118 8.67 1.69 -12.32
C ILE A 118 7.77 2.14 -13.47
N VAL A 119 7.67 1.34 -14.53
CA VAL A 119 6.87 1.70 -15.72
C VAL A 119 5.38 1.78 -15.40
N PRO A 120 4.77 0.77 -14.72
CA PRO A 120 3.41 0.89 -14.22
C PRO A 120 3.17 2.16 -13.37
N THR A 121 4.08 2.46 -12.46
CA THR A 121 4.01 3.66 -11.62
C THR A 121 4.07 4.94 -12.45
N LEU A 122 4.98 5.05 -13.42
CA LEU A 122 5.09 6.21 -14.29
C LEU A 122 3.78 6.43 -15.06
N ILE A 123 3.25 5.39 -15.69
CA ILE A 123 1.99 5.48 -16.46
C ILE A 123 0.83 5.89 -15.53
N THR A 124 0.69 5.25 -14.38
CA THR A 124 -0.36 5.60 -13.41
C THR A 124 -0.23 7.04 -12.92
N THR A 125 1.00 7.49 -12.66
CA THR A 125 1.25 8.88 -12.24
C THR A 125 0.86 9.86 -13.33
N ILE A 126 1.21 9.59 -14.59
CA ILE A 126 0.81 10.43 -15.73
C ILE A 126 -0.73 10.47 -15.84
N VAL A 127 -1.41 9.34 -15.71
CA VAL A 127 -2.88 9.29 -15.73
C VAL A 127 -3.47 10.15 -14.62
N ILE A 128 -2.98 10.02 -13.38
CA ILE A 128 -3.44 10.84 -12.25
C ILE A 128 -3.27 12.33 -12.54
N LEU A 129 -2.09 12.73 -13.00
CA LEU A 129 -1.80 14.15 -13.27
C LEU A 129 -2.61 14.69 -14.44
N THR A 130 -2.84 13.87 -15.49
CA THR A 130 -3.67 14.24 -16.65
C THR A 130 -5.13 14.42 -16.24
N LEU A 131 -5.70 13.48 -15.49
CA LEU A 131 -7.07 13.60 -14.99
C LEU A 131 -7.24 14.84 -14.12
N TYR A 132 -6.26 15.11 -13.26
CA TYR A 132 -6.29 16.31 -12.43
C TYR A 132 -6.21 17.60 -13.25
N ALA A 133 -5.34 17.65 -14.26
CA ALA A 133 -5.24 18.78 -15.17
C ALA A 133 -6.55 19.01 -15.94
N LEU A 134 -7.23 17.94 -16.37
CA LEU A 134 -8.53 18.03 -17.01
C LEU A 134 -9.61 18.62 -16.08
N ILE A 135 -9.65 18.19 -14.81
CA ILE A 135 -10.57 18.75 -13.80
C ILE A 135 -10.35 20.26 -13.65
N CYS A 136 -9.08 20.69 -13.61
CA CYS A 136 -8.74 22.09 -13.45
C CYS A 136 -8.92 22.94 -14.72
N SER A 137 -9.01 22.31 -15.90
CA SER A 137 -9.04 23.03 -17.19
C SER A 137 -10.44 23.47 -17.64
N SER A 138 -11.49 22.75 -17.22
CA SER A 138 -12.84 23.02 -17.72
C SER A 138 -13.92 22.53 -16.77
N PRO A 139 -14.98 23.34 -16.52
CA PRO A 139 -16.16 22.92 -15.75
C PRO A 139 -16.85 21.67 -16.30
N ILE A 140 -16.77 21.43 -17.61
CA ILE A 140 -17.38 20.25 -18.26
C ILE A 140 -16.63 18.99 -17.80
N PHE A 141 -15.30 19.00 -17.84
CA PHE A 141 -14.50 17.87 -17.36
C PHE A 141 -14.61 17.70 -15.84
N GLU A 142 -14.67 18.81 -15.09
CA GLU A 142 -14.93 18.76 -13.65
C GLU A 142 -16.23 18.03 -13.36
N PHE A 143 -17.34 18.42 -14.00
CA PHE A 143 -18.65 17.79 -13.80
C PHE A 143 -18.63 16.31 -14.21
N ALA A 144 -18.10 16.00 -15.38
CA ALA A 144 -18.06 14.62 -15.89
C ALA A 144 -17.24 13.70 -14.96
N LEU A 145 -16.05 14.14 -14.54
CA LEU A 145 -15.19 13.36 -13.65
C LEU A 145 -15.72 13.28 -12.21
N PHE A 146 -16.41 14.34 -11.75
CA PHE A 146 -17.10 14.31 -10.46
C PHE A 146 -18.23 13.29 -10.47
N THR A 147 -19.08 13.29 -11.48
CA THR A 147 -20.16 12.29 -11.66
C THR A 147 -19.59 10.88 -11.73
N TYR A 148 -18.55 10.69 -12.56
CA TYR A 148 -17.84 9.40 -12.65
C TYR A 148 -17.31 8.95 -11.28
N SER A 149 -16.76 9.86 -10.48
CA SER A 149 -16.23 9.53 -9.15
C SER A 149 -17.31 9.13 -8.13
N GLN A 150 -18.55 9.57 -8.32
CA GLN A 150 -19.66 9.13 -7.48
C GLN A 150 -20.09 7.69 -7.80
N GLU A 151 -20.03 7.32 -9.07
CA GLU A 151 -20.36 5.96 -9.54
C GLU A 151 -19.22 4.97 -9.27
N HIS A 152 -17.96 5.43 -9.34
CA HIS A 152 -16.74 4.63 -9.20
C HIS A 152 -15.86 5.10 -8.05
N ASN A 153 -16.46 5.38 -6.89
CA ASN A 153 -15.74 5.86 -5.70
C ASN A 153 -14.67 4.89 -5.19
N GLU A 154 -14.74 3.63 -5.57
CA GLU A 154 -13.75 2.59 -5.30
C GLU A 154 -12.43 2.80 -6.06
N MET A 155 -12.43 3.54 -7.16
CA MET A 155 -11.27 3.81 -7.99
C MET A 155 -10.73 5.20 -7.73
N VAL A 156 -11.58 6.21 -7.79
CA VAL A 156 -11.21 7.62 -7.65
C VAL A 156 -12.26 8.37 -6.83
N MET A 157 -11.81 9.22 -5.93
CA MET A 157 -12.67 10.12 -5.16
C MET A 157 -12.22 11.55 -5.40
N ILE A 158 -13.13 12.39 -5.88
CA ILE A 158 -12.88 13.82 -6.12
C ILE A 158 -13.58 14.62 -5.02
N THR A 159 -12.83 15.52 -4.39
CA THR A 159 -13.33 16.40 -3.33
C THR A 159 -13.01 17.84 -3.65
N ARG A 160 -13.97 18.73 -3.44
CA ARG A 160 -13.76 20.18 -3.45
C ARG A 160 -13.37 20.63 -2.04
N ARG A 161 -12.35 21.43 -1.94
CA ARG A 161 -11.89 22.00 -0.66
C ARG A 161 -11.66 23.47 -0.80
N ASN A 162 -11.99 24.19 0.24
CA ASN A 162 -11.63 25.60 0.35
C ASN A 162 -10.33 25.67 1.17
N TRP A 163 -9.22 26.05 0.56
CA TRP A 163 -7.94 26.19 1.22
C TRP A 163 -7.50 27.67 1.14
N LEU A 164 -7.46 28.32 2.31
CA LEU A 164 -7.13 29.75 2.41
C LEU A 164 -7.96 30.66 1.48
N GLY A 165 -9.27 30.34 1.33
CA GLY A 165 -10.16 31.10 0.45
C GLY A 165 -10.12 30.71 -1.02
N VAL A 166 -9.22 29.79 -1.43
CA VAL A 166 -9.12 29.29 -2.80
C VAL A 166 -9.75 27.90 -2.86
N GLN A 167 -10.65 27.69 -3.81
CA GLN A 167 -11.18 26.34 -4.09
C GLN A 167 -10.10 25.49 -4.72
N VAL A 168 -9.73 24.40 -4.04
CA VAL A 168 -8.74 23.43 -4.51
C VAL A 168 -9.42 22.08 -4.65
N PHE A 169 -9.15 21.36 -5.74
CA PHE A 169 -9.60 20.01 -5.91
C PHE A 169 -8.63 19.04 -5.23
N GLY A 170 -9.18 18.06 -4.53
CA GLY A 170 -8.44 16.87 -4.13
C GLY A 170 -8.92 15.71 -4.99
N MET A 171 -8.00 14.98 -5.63
CA MET A 171 -8.30 13.78 -6.39
C MET A 171 -7.57 12.59 -5.79
N TYR A 172 -8.27 11.83 -4.98
CA TYR A 172 -7.73 10.63 -4.38
C TYR A 172 -7.93 9.43 -5.29
N TYR A 173 -6.87 9.06 -6.00
CA TYR A 173 -6.82 7.83 -6.78
C TYR A 173 -6.36 6.69 -5.84
N ARG A 174 -7.16 5.65 -5.68
CA ARG A 174 -6.94 4.66 -4.61
C ARG A 174 -5.62 3.92 -4.71
N SER A 175 -5.12 3.67 -5.91
CA SER A 175 -3.83 2.98 -6.08
C SER A 175 -2.61 3.80 -5.68
N ILE A 176 -2.74 5.08 -5.33
CA ILE A 176 -1.62 5.92 -4.89
C ILE A 176 -0.89 5.30 -3.69
N VAL A 177 -1.62 4.55 -2.85
CA VAL A 177 -1.06 3.84 -1.69
C VAL A 177 0.00 2.82 -2.12
N SER A 178 -0.23 2.10 -3.22
CA SER A 178 0.72 1.10 -3.72
C SER A 178 2.00 1.72 -4.28
N LEU A 179 2.01 3.04 -4.52
CA LEU A 179 3.17 3.76 -5.03
C LEU A 179 4.16 4.19 -3.92
N ILE A 180 3.80 4.06 -2.64
CA ILE A 180 4.63 4.48 -1.49
C ILE A 180 6.04 3.88 -1.52
N PRO A 181 6.24 2.55 -1.67
CA PRO A 181 7.58 1.97 -1.71
C PRO A 181 8.39 2.42 -2.93
N VAL A 182 7.71 2.64 -4.07
CA VAL A 182 8.36 3.12 -5.30
C VAL A 182 8.81 4.55 -5.14
N LEU A 183 7.99 5.42 -4.54
CA LEU A 183 8.36 6.80 -4.22
C LEU A 183 9.63 6.83 -3.37
N TYR A 184 9.67 6.05 -2.29
CA TYR A 184 10.86 5.95 -1.45
C TYR A 184 12.09 5.52 -2.26
N TRP A 185 11.97 4.43 -3.02
CA TRP A 185 13.09 3.89 -3.79
C TRP A 185 13.62 4.86 -4.84
N VAL A 186 12.72 5.49 -5.60
CA VAL A 186 13.06 6.47 -6.65
C VAL A 186 13.77 7.69 -6.07
N LEU A 187 13.25 8.26 -4.98
CA LEU A 187 13.86 9.40 -4.30
C LEU A 187 15.21 9.00 -3.67
N PHE A 188 15.27 7.85 -3.00
CA PHE A 188 16.54 7.37 -2.43
C PHE A 188 17.61 7.18 -3.51
N ALA A 189 17.25 6.55 -4.64
CA ALA A 189 18.17 6.35 -5.76
C ALA A 189 18.66 7.68 -6.36
N SER A 190 17.77 8.67 -6.49
CA SER A 190 18.11 10.00 -7.00
C SER A 190 19.10 10.77 -6.14
N PHE A 191 18.92 10.71 -4.81
CA PHE A 191 19.69 11.54 -3.87
C PHE A 191 20.95 10.86 -3.34
N THR A 192 20.96 9.53 -3.22
CA THR A 192 22.02 8.81 -2.50
C THR A 192 22.91 7.95 -3.39
N GLN A 193 22.41 7.51 -4.54
CA GLN A 193 23.17 6.65 -5.45
C GLN A 193 23.87 7.47 -6.55
N GLN A 194 25.10 7.03 -6.89
CA GLN A 194 25.82 7.55 -8.06
C GLN A 194 25.31 6.86 -9.33
N LEU A 195 24.09 7.23 -9.75
CA LEU A 195 23.49 6.67 -10.95
C LEU A 195 24.21 7.17 -12.20
N LYS A 196 24.74 6.24 -12.97
CA LYS A 196 25.26 6.48 -14.33
C LYS A 196 24.39 5.71 -15.32
N PRO A 197 24.05 6.23 -16.50
CA PRO A 197 24.36 7.58 -17.00
C PRO A 197 23.48 8.67 -16.36
N PHE A 198 23.84 9.94 -16.55
CA PHE A 198 23.11 11.14 -16.07
C PHE A 198 21.60 11.08 -16.35
N TRP A 199 21.19 10.65 -17.53
CA TRP A 199 19.79 10.53 -17.94
C TRP A 199 18.96 9.60 -17.03
N ARG A 200 19.59 8.55 -16.50
CA ARG A 200 18.93 7.64 -15.55
C ARG A 200 18.65 8.35 -14.23
N LYS A 201 19.59 9.13 -13.73
CA LYS A 201 19.39 9.93 -12.53
C LYS A 201 18.30 10.98 -12.74
N LEU A 202 18.32 11.67 -13.88
CA LEU A 202 17.32 12.65 -14.27
C LEU A 202 15.92 12.00 -14.32
N GLY A 203 15.79 10.83 -14.95
CA GLY A 203 14.53 10.10 -15.04
C GLY A 203 13.95 9.74 -13.67
N TYR A 204 14.78 9.24 -12.75
CA TYR A 204 14.32 8.96 -11.37
C TYR A 204 13.95 10.24 -10.61
N THR A 205 14.72 11.32 -10.78
CA THR A 205 14.40 12.62 -10.15
C THR A 205 13.05 13.14 -10.64
N LEU A 206 12.83 13.13 -11.97
CA LEU A 206 11.56 13.56 -12.56
C LEU A 206 10.39 12.69 -12.08
N LEU A 207 10.54 11.37 -12.08
CA LEU A 207 9.51 10.48 -11.57
C LEU A 207 9.22 10.74 -10.08
N GLY A 208 10.25 10.97 -9.27
CA GLY A 208 10.09 11.32 -7.86
C GLY A 208 9.32 12.62 -7.65
N ILE A 209 9.58 13.65 -8.48
CA ILE A 209 8.84 14.92 -8.45
C ILE A 209 7.38 14.70 -8.85
N LEU A 210 7.13 14.02 -9.97
CA LEU A 210 5.76 13.74 -10.46
C LEU A 210 4.94 12.94 -9.45
N LEU A 211 5.56 11.91 -8.84
CA LEU A 211 4.94 11.14 -7.76
C LEU A 211 4.61 12.04 -6.56
N THR A 212 5.56 12.86 -6.12
CA THR A 212 5.35 13.79 -5.00
C THR A 212 4.14 14.71 -5.27
N ILE A 213 4.04 15.25 -6.48
CA ILE A 213 2.88 16.07 -6.90
C ILE A 213 1.59 15.24 -6.84
N ALA A 214 1.59 14.01 -7.37
CA ALA A 214 0.41 13.14 -7.34
C ALA A 214 -0.05 12.84 -5.91
N PHE A 215 0.88 12.63 -4.97
CA PHE A 215 0.56 12.46 -3.55
C PHE A 215 -0.09 13.71 -2.93
N PHE A 216 0.39 14.92 -3.27
CA PHE A 216 -0.23 16.16 -2.80
C PHE A 216 -1.63 16.37 -3.40
N ILE A 217 -1.82 16.10 -4.69
CA ILE A 217 -3.11 16.17 -5.38
C ILE A 217 -4.16 15.25 -4.74
N SER A 218 -3.74 14.13 -4.13
CA SER A 218 -4.67 13.21 -3.46
C SER A 218 -5.56 13.89 -2.43
N GLY A 219 -5.12 15.01 -1.88
CA GLY A 219 -5.86 15.77 -0.89
C GLY A 219 -6.17 15.01 0.40
N THR A 220 -5.68 13.80 0.61
CA THR A 220 -5.77 13.09 1.89
C THR A 220 -4.57 13.42 2.75
N ARG A 221 -4.80 13.74 4.04
CA ARG A 221 -3.73 14.16 4.96
C ARG A 221 -2.56 13.18 4.97
N ALA A 222 -2.87 11.89 5.11
CA ALA A 222 -1.86 10.84 5.18
C ALA A 222 -1.01 10.75 3.92
N MET A 223 -1.62 10.85 2.73
CA MET A 223 -0.88 10.80 1.47
C MET A 223 -0.04 12.05 1.24
N MET A 224 -0.56 13.24 1.59
CA MET A 224 0.21 14.50 1.49
C MET A 224 1.44 14.50 2.40
N LEU A 225 1.33 13.88 3.59
CA LEU A 225 2.43 13.79 4.56
C LEU A 225 3.48 12.75 4.18
N THR A 226 3.11 11.71 3.43
CA THR A 226 4.00 10.61 3.06
C THR A 226 5.26 11.06 2.31
N PRO A 227 5.21 11.88 1.23
CA PRO A 227 6.42 12.32 0.55
C PRO A 227 7.29 13.22 1.44
N LEU A 228 6.70 14.07 2.28
CA LEU A 228 7.47 14.91 3.22
C LEU A 228 8.23 14.04 4.24
N PHE A 229 7.59 13.01 4.76
CA PHE A 229 8.23 12.05 5.66
C PHE A 229 9.38 11.29 4.97
N ILE A 230 9.17 10.81 3.74
CA ILE A 230 10.20 10.13 2.94
C ILE A 230 11.38 11.06 2.66
N ILE A 231 11.13 12.29 2.24
CA ILE A 231 12.17 13.30 2.00
C ILE A 231 12.95 13.57 3.29
N GLY A 232 12.26 13.68 4.43
CA GLY A 232 12.88 13.83 5.75
C GLY A 232 13.84 12.69 6.09
N ILE A 233 13.43 11.44 5.88
CA ILE A 233 14.28 10.24 6.08
C ILE A 233 15.54 10.30 5.20
N ILE A 234 15.37 10.61 3.91
CA ILE A 234 16.47 10.65 2.95
C ILE A 234 17.42 11.78 3.29
N SER A 235 16.90 12.96 3.65
CA SER A 235 17.68 14.12 4.07
C SER A 235 18.49 13.82 5.33
N TYR A 236 17.88 13.20 6.34
CA TYR A 236 18.57 12.76 7.54
C TYR A 236 19.73 11.80 7.22
N ASN A 237 19.50 10.79 6.39
CA ASN A 237 20.54 9.84 5.97
C ASN A 237 21.67 10.53 5.19
N TRP A 238 21.35 11.51 4.36
CA TRP A 238 22.33 12.29 3.57
C TRP A 238 23.20 13.17 4.47
N ILE A 239 22.57 13.87 5.44
CA ILE A 239 23.24 14.75 6.40
C ILE A 239 24.19 13.92 7.29
N ASN A 240 23.78 12.75 7.73
CA ASN A 240 24.59 11.89 8.60
C ASN A 240 25.92 11.45 7.96
N LYS A 241 25.99 11.38 6.64
CA LYS A 241 27.23 11.07 5.92
C LYS A 241 28.20 12.27 5.80
N ARG A 242 27.80 13.46 6.25
CA ARG A 242 28.57 14.72 6.08
C ARG A 242 28.79 15.41 7.42
N PRO A 243 29.85 15.11 8.17
CA PRO A 243 30.03 15.58 9.55
C PRO A 243 30.02 17.10 9.68
N LYS A 244 30.59 17.85 8.72
CA LYS A 244 30.60 19.30 8.71
C LYS A 244 29.24 19.93 8.41
N ALA A 245 28.38 19.24 7.68
CA ALA A 245 27.05 19.70 7.33
C ALA A 245 26.02 19.53 8.47
N LYS A 246 26.29 18.66 9.44
CA LYS A 246 25.36 18.35 10.54
C LYS A 246 24.95 19.59 11.33
N TYR A 247 25.90 20.43 11.67
CA TYR A 247 25.65 21.63 12.49
C TYR A 247 24.73 22.66 11.81
N PHE A 248 24.75 22.72 10.48
CA PHE A 248 23.89 23.60 9.71
C PHE A 248 22.52 22.95 9.39
N PHE A 249 22.54 21.66 8.98
CA PHE A 249 21.32 21.02 8.48
C PHE A 249 20.41 20.44 9.58
N TYR A 250 20.93 20.10 10.76
CA TYR A 250 20.06 19.63 11.86
C TYR A 250 19.11 20.72 12.37
N PRO A 251 19.53 21.99 12.60
CA PRO A 251 18.60 23.05 12.93
C PRO A 251 17.56 23.28 11.83
N LEU A 252 17.98 23.24 10.54
CA LEU A 252 17.07 23.36 9.42
C LEU A 252 16.07 22.21 9.34
N LEU A 253 16.51 20.98 9.58
CA LEU A 253 15.64 19.79 9.63
C LEU A 253 14.68 19.84 10.82
N ALA A 254 15.13 20.32 11.97
CA ALA A 254 14.28 20.55 13.13
C ALA A 254 13.21 21.62 12.84
N LEU A 255 13.60 22.75 12.22
CA LEU A 255 12.65 23.77 11.80
C LEU A 255 11.64 23.24 10.78
N ALA A 256 12.10 22.45 9.80
CA ALA A 256 11.23 21.78 8.85
C ALA A 256 10.29 20.80 9.54
N GLY A 257 10.76 20.09 10.57
CA GLY A 257 9.94 19.22 11.42
C GLY A 257 8.86 19.98 12.19
N ILE A 258 9.20 21.13 12.76
CA ILE A 258 8.23 22.01 13.45
C ILE A 258 7.20 22.54 12.45
N ALA A 259 7.65 23.04 11.28
CA ALA A 259 6.76 23.49 10.21
C ALA A 259 5.85 22.34 9.71
N PHE A 260 6.36 21.13 9.65
CA PHE A 260 5.60 19.93 9.30
C PHE A 260 4.52 19.61 10.36
N LEU A 261 4.85 19.66 11.64
CA LEU A 261 3.88 19.48 12.73
C LEU A 261 2.82 20.57 12.72
N PHE A 262 3.20 21.82 12.48
CA PHE A 262 2.28 22.94 12.31
C PHE A 262 1.35 22.72 11.10
N PHE A 263 1.89 22.26 9.98
CA PHE A 263 1.11 21.92 8.78
C PHE A 263 0.13 20.78 9.04
N ILE A 264 0.53 19.73 9.80
CA ILE A 264 -0.40 18.68 10.27
C ILE A 264 -1.53 19.30 11.10
N GLY A 265 -1.21 20.19 12.03
CA GLY A 265 -2.20 20.89 12.84
C GLY A 265 -3.19 21.67 11.97
N LEU A 266 -2.71 22.45 11.00
CA LEU A 266 -3.57 23.17 10.05
C LEU A 266 -4.45 22.20 9.24
N LEU A 267 -3.89 21.13 8.71
CA LEU A 267 -4.68 20.11 7.99
C LEU A 267 -5.72 19.43 8.90
N ALA A 268 -5.42 19.26 10.19
CA ALA A 268 -6.35 18.69 11.14
C ALA A 268 -7.55 19.59 11.39
N THR A 269 -7.32 20.91 11.50
CA THR A 269 -8.39 21.90 11.76
C THR A 269 -9.22 22.22 10.52
N GLN A 270 -8.65 22.19 9.34
CA GLN A 270 -9.34 22.54 8.09
C GLN A 270 -10.21 21.42 7.52
N LYS A 271 -9.92 20.16 7.83
CA LYS A 271 -10.76 19.04 7.42
C LYS A 271 -11.94 18.95 8.38
N GLY A 272 -12.96 19.72 8.13
CA GLY A 272 -14.13 19.91 8.98
C GLY A 272 -14.57 18.69 9.78
N ASP A 273 -15.33 18.94 10.80
CA ASP A 273 -15.79 18.01 11.85
C ASP A 273 -16.39 16.70 11.33
N VAL A 274 -16.88 16.64 10.06
CA VAL A 274 -17.53 15.48 9.44
C VAL A 274 -16.63 14.24 9.37
N SER A 275 -15.40 14.38 8.84
CA SER A 275 -14.52 13.19 8.71
C SER A 275 -13.99 12.68 10.05
N ASN A 276 -13.82 13.59 11.02
CA ASN A 276 -13.43 13.21 12.36
C ASN A 276 -14.63 12.61 13.10
N ALA A 277 -15.83 13.21 12.96
CA ALA A 277 -17.07 12.69 13.52
C ALA A 277 -17.37 11.26 13.04
N ILE A 278 -17.17 10.98 11.74
CA ILE A 278 -17.30 9.62 11.19
C ILE A 278 -16.35 8.65 11.91
N LYS A 279 -15.08 9.01 12.07
CA LYS A 279 -14.09 8.14 12.74
C LYS A 279 -14.38 7.93 14.22
N TYR A 280 -14.80 8.98 14.91
CA TYR A 280 -15.22 8.87 16.33
C TYR A 280 -16.49 8.04 16.46
N GLY A 281 -17.47 8.21 15.56
CA GLY A 281 -18.68 7.39 15.54
C GLY A 281 -18.37 5.90 15.32
N HIS A 282 -17.42 5.56 14.44
CA HIS A 282 -16.96 4.17 14.29
C HIS A 282 -16.34 3.64 15.59
N LEU A 283 -15.49 4.44 16.25
CA LEU A 283 -14.85 4.02 17.50
C LEU A 283 -15.86 3.80 18.60
N SER A 284 -16.87 4.70 18.74
CA SER A 284 -17.98 4.52 19.66
C SER A 284 -18.70 3.19 19.42
N SER A 285 -19.10 2.94 18.16
CA SER A 285 -19.79 1.70 17.80
C SER A 285 -19.02 0.43 18.14
N TYR A 286 -17.68 0.47 17.99
CA TYR A 286 -16.84 -0.68 18.41
C TYR A 286 -16.78 -0.84 19.92
N LEU A 287 -16.70 0.26 20.68
CA LEU A 287 -16.70 0.20 22.14
C LEU A 287 -18.02 -0.36 22.66
N ASP A 288 -19.14 0.10 22.10
CA ASP A 288 -20.47 -0.42 22.45
C ASP A 288 -20.58 -1.90 22.13
N LEU A 289 -20.19 -2.31 20.92
CA LEU A 289 -20.19 -3.72 20.50
C LEU A 289 -19.35 -4.61 21.42
N PHE A 290 -18.14 -4.20 21.79
CA PHE A 290 -17.27 -5.00 22.67
C PHE A 290 -17.71 -4.96 24.14
N ASN A 291 -18.44 -3.93 24.58
CA ASN A 291 -19.04 -3.91 25.89
C ASN A 291 -20.24 -4.87 25.99
N GLU A 292 -21.05 -4.92 24.94
CA GLU A 292 -22.20 -5.83 24.85
C GLU A 292 -21.76 -7.29 24.62
N HIS A 293 -20.68 -7.48 23.84
CA HIS A 293 -20.18 -8.78 23.41
C HIS A 293 -18.66 -8.90 23.61
N PRO A 294 -18.16 -8.99 24.87
CA PRO A 294 -16.73 -9.06 25.17
C PRO A 294 -16.05 -10.32 24.60
N GLU A 295 -16.80 -11.37 24.32
CA GLU A 295 -16.33 -12.61 23.67
C GLU A 295 -15.79 -12.35 22.26
N TYR A 296 -16.22 -11.29 21.57
CA TYR A 296 -15.73 -10.95 20.23
C TYR A 296 -14.25 -10.50 20.24
N LEU A 297 -13.72 -10.06 21.37
CA LEU A 297 -12.28 -9.80 21.50
C LEU A 297 -11.46 -11.09 21.37
N PHE A 298 -12.01 -12.24 21.72
CA PHE A 298 -11.31 -13.54 21.67
C PHE A 298 -11.57 -14.29 20.36
N TRP A 299 -12.83 -14.42 19.97
CA TRP A 299 -13.24 -15.25 18.82
C TRP A 299 -13.59 -14.45 17.58
N GLY A 300 -13.89 -13.16 17.75
CA GLY A 300 -14.41 -12.30 16.69
C GLY A 300 -15.92 -12.46 16.49
N GLN A 301 -16.52 -11.48 15.86
CA GLN A 301 -17.91 -11.50 15.41
C GLN A 301 -18.07 -12.35 14.12
N GLY A 302 -16.99 -12.54 13.38
CA GLY A 302 -16.97 -13.24 12.10
C GLY A 302 -16.82 -12.32 10.88
N THR A 303 -16.30 -12.90 9.80
CA THR A 303 -16.01 -12.15 8.56
C THR A 303 -17.29 -11.77 7.83
N GLY A 304 -17.40 -10.50 7.47
CA GLY A 304 -18.53 -9.99 6.69
C GLY A 304 -19.77 -9.68 7.51
N THR A 305 -19.73 -9.85 8.84
CA THR A 305 -20.87 -9.56 9.69
C THR A 305 -21.22 -8.08 9.68
N LEU A 306 -22.51 -7.79 9.55
CA LEU A 306 -23.03 -6.44 9.63
C LEU A 306 -23.17 -6.01 11.09
N PHE A 307 -22.77 -4.77 11.38
CA PHE A 307 -23.01 -4.09 12.64
C PHE A 307 -23.41 -2.64 12.40
N TYR A 308 -24.11 -2.04 13.32
CA TYR A 308 -24.50 -0.64 13.20
C TYR A 308 -23.30 0.27 13.46
N SER A 309 -23.03 1.17 12.55
CA SER A 309 -21.96 2.15 12.66
C SER A 309 -22.53 3.55 12.82
N GLU A 310 -22.31 4.17 13.97
CA GLU A 310 -22.62 5.57 14.23
C GLU A 310 -21.93 6.52 13.23
N GLY A 311 -20.71 6.15 12.81
CA GLY A 311 -19.95 6.94 11.85
C GLY A 311 -20.63 7.01 10.48
N PHE A 312 -21.18 5.91 10.00
CA PHE A 312 -21.91 5.84 8.73
C PHE A 312 -23.43 5.95 8.90
N ARG A 313 -23.95 5.88 10.12
CA ARG A 313 -25.37 5.86 10.47
C ARG A 313 -26.15 4.78 9.72
N ARG A 314 -25.52 3.62 9.55
CA ARG A 314 -26.09 2.45 8.87
C ARG A 314 -25.42 1.15 9.28
N LEU A 315 -26.03 0.03 8.95
CA LEU A 315 -25.39 -1.28 9.02
C LEU A 315 -24.26 -1.35 7.98
N THR A 316 -23.10 -1.85 8.39
CA THR A 316 -21.93 -2.00 7.53
C THR A 316 -21.08 -3.18 7.99
N ALA A 317 -20.44 -3.84 7.03
CA ALA A 317 -19.46 -4.89 7.30
C ALA A 317 -18.03 -4.35 7.46
N GLN A 318 -17.78 -3.08 7.05
CA GLN A 318 -16.45 -2.48 7.04
C GLN A 318 -16.46 -1.04 7.51
N THR A 319 -15.39 -0.64 8.22
CA THR A 319 -15.12 0.74 8.61
C THR A 319 -13.74 1.20 8.17
N GLU A 320 -13.34 2.40 8.61
CA GLU A 320 -12.00 2.93 8.31
C GLU A 320 -10.92 2.44 9.32
N TRP A 321 -11.28 1.83 10.45
CA TRP A 321 -10.34 1.38 11.49
C TRP A 321 -9.93 -0.08 11.29
N ILE A 322 -9.02 -0.35 10.35
CA ILE A 322 -8.71 -1.71 9.92
C ILE A 322 -8.19 -2.62 11.05
N TYR A 323 -7.43 -2.11 12.02
CA TYR A 323 -6.92 -2.95 13.11
C TYR A 323 -8.02 -3.37 14.07
N ILE A 324 -8.97 -2.46 14.37
CA ILE A 324 -10.14 -2.77 15.19
C ILE A 324 -11.10 -3.68 14.40
N GLU A 325 -11.21 -3.44 13.09
CA GLU A 325 -11.97 -4.29 12.18
C GLU A 325 -11.44 -5.73 12.14
N LEU A 326 -10.12 -5.91 12.09
CA LEU A 326 -9.50 -7.23 12.18
C LEU A 326 -9.81 -7.91 13.53
N LEU A 327 -9.75 -7.15 14.63
CA LEU A 327 -10.09 -7.66 15.96
C LEU A 327 -11.58 -8.04 16.03
N ARG A 328 -12.47 -7.21 15.50
CA ARG A 328 -13.90 -7.48 15.43
C ARG A 328 -14.21 -8.75 14.64
N ASN A 329 -13.59 -8.90 13.46
CA ASN A 329 -13.88 -10.02 12.58
C ASN A 329 -13.27 -11.34 13.06
N TYR A 330 -12.08 -11.31 13.68
CA TYR A 330 -11.25 -12.50 13.91
C TYR A 330 -10.81 -12.68 15.36
N GLY A 331 -11.10 -11.74 16.26
CA GLY A 331 -10.61 -11.78 17.62
C GLY A 331 -9.07 -11.94 17.66
N LEU A 332 -8.56 -12.80 18.54
CA LEU A 332 -7.13 -13.09 18.67
C LEU A 332 -6.54 -13.72 17.40
N LEU A 333 -7.31 -14.36 16.55
CA LEU A 333 -6.83 -14.93 15.29
C LEU A 333 -6.33 -13.84 14.31
N ALA A 334 -6.75 -12.58 14.48
CA ALA A 334 -6.22 -11.43 13.75
C ALA A 334 -4.69 -11.33 13.82
N ILE A 335 -4.07 -11.82 14.89
CA ILE A 335 -2.61 -11.83 15.07
C ILE A 335 -1.93 -12.58 13.92
N ALA A 336 -2.52 -13.64 13.38
CA ALA A 336 -1.95 -14.40 12.26
C ALA A 336 -1.92 -13.55 10.98
N ILE A 337 -2.95 -12.75 10.72
CA ILE A 337 -2.98 -11.81 9.59
C ILE A 337 -1.94 -10.71 9.83
N LEU A 338 -1.93 -10.11 11.00
CA LEU A 338 -0.99 -9.05 11.35
C LEU A 338 0.46 -9.53 11.30
N ALA A 339 0.74 -10.78 11.67
CA ALA A 339 2.09 -11.34 11.62
C ALA A 339 2.67 -11.31 10.20
N VAL A 340 1.84 -11.53 9.15
CA VAL A 340 2.28 -11.44 7.76
C VAL A 340 2.71 -10.02 7.40
N TYR A 341 2.01 -9.00 7.90
CA TYR A 341 2.35 -7.59 7.67
C TYR A 341 3.50 -7.09 8.55
N LEU A 342 3.63 -7.59 9.78
CA LEU A 342 4.66 -7.15 10.72
C LEU A 342 6.01 -7.83 10.50
N TYR A 343 6.01 -9.05 9.93
CA TYR A 343 7.23 -9.80 9.67
C TYR A 343 8.28 -9.03 8.85
N PRO A 344 7.93 -8.33 7.74
CA PRO A 344 8.89 -7.50 7.02
C PRO A 344 9.56 -6.43 7.88
N LEU A 345 8.85 -5.81 8.83
CA LEU A 345 9.45 -4.84 9.75
C LEU A 345 10.58 -5.45 10.55
N LYS A 346 10.36 -6.66 11.10
CA LYS A 346 11.42 -7.39 11.86
C LYS A 346 12.66 -7.59 10.99
N VAL A 347 12.49 -8.06 9.75
CA VAL A 347 13.63 -8.32 8.85
C VAL A 347 14.35 -7.05 8.46
N LEU A 348 13.62 -5.99 8.06
CA LEU A 348 14.21 -4.70 7.71
C LEU A 348 14.97 -4.09 8.90
N PHE A 349 14.41 -4.16 10.11
CA PHE A 349 15.05 -3.67 11.31
C PHE A 349 16.35 -4.43 11.67
N GLN A 350 16.40 -5.74 11.40
CA GLN A 350 17.64 -6.51 11.55
C GLN A 350 18.76 -6.00 10.62
N HIS A 351 18.40 -5.47 9.45
CA HIS A 351 19.32 -4.93 8.46
C HIS A 351 19.41 -3.39 8.49
N ARG A 352 19.01 -2.74 9.59
CA ARG A 352 18.93 -1.27 9.73
C ARG A 352 20.26 -0.52 9.62
N LYS A 353 21.39 -1.22 9.67
CA LYS A 353 22.71 -0.60 9.45
C LYS A 353 22.86 -0.08 8.02
N ASP A 354 22.18 -0.68 7.07
CA ASP A 354 22.06 -0.17 5.72
C ASP A 354 21.02 0.95 5.66
N ALA A 355 21.41 2.09 5.08
CA ALA A 355 20.57 3.28 5.05
C ALA A 355 19.29 3.09 4.21
N PHE A 356 19.36 2.26 3.15
CA PHE A 356 18.19 1.95 2.33
C PHE A 356 17.18 1.12 3.13
N ASN A 357 17.67 0.07 3.81
CA ASN A 357 16.81 -0.82 4.61
C ASN A 357 16.18 -0.08 5.79
N MET A 358 16.91 0.81 6.44
CA MET A 358 16.36 1.63 7.53
C MET A 358 15.28 2.59 7.01
N GLY A 359 15.52 3.24 5.88
CA GLY A 359 14.52 4.12 5.30
C GLY A 359 13.30 3.36 4.78
N LEU A 360 13.49 2.17 4.19
CA LEU A 360 12.38 1.32 3.78
C LEU A 360 11.58 0.79 4.98
N PHE A 361 12.25 0.46 6.09
CA PHE A 361 11.61 0.13 7.36
C PHE A 361 10.68 1.25 7.84
N LEU A 362 11.19 2.48 7.91
CA LEU A 362 10.40 3.64 8.35
C LEU A 362 9.25 3.95 7.38
N THR A 363 9.48 3.85 6.08
CA THR A 363 8.44 4.06 5.05
C THR A 363 7.34 3.00 5.14
N TYR A 364 7.71 1.74 5.32
CA TYR A 364 6.74 0.66 5.48
C TYR A 364 5.98 0.74 6.81
N PHE A 365 6.67 1.12 7.88
CA PHE A 365 6.03 1.38 9.18
C PHE A 365 5.00 2.52 9.08
N ALA A 366 5.35 3.63 8.41
CA ALA A 366 4.41 4.72 8.14
C ALA A 366 3.21 4.26 7.30
N PHE A 367 3.44 3.41 6.28
CA PHE A 367 2.34 2.79 5.53
C PHE A 367 1.39 2.01 6.43
N LEU A 368 1.91 1.18 7.35
CA LEU A 368 1.06 0.42 8.28
C LEU A 368 0.28 1.34 9.22
N LEU A 369 0.87 2.44 9.70
CA LEU A 369 0.14 3.44 10.49
C LEU A 369 -0.99 4.08 9.70
N VAL A 370 -0.74 4.47 8.44
CA VAL A 370 -1.77 5.02 7.55
C VAL A 370 -2.86 3.99 7.27
N ALA A 371 -2.48 2.74 7.04
CA ALA A 371 -3.42 1.64 6.84
C ALA A 371 -4.31 1.41 8.07
N GLY A 372 -3.83 1.72 9.27
CA GLY A 372 -4.62 1.59 10.50
C GLY A 372 -5.91 2.42 10.52
N THR A 373 -5.93 3.53 9.79
CA THR A 373 -7.09 4.44 9.69
C THR A 373 -7.75 4.42 8.31
N ASN A 374 -7.43 3.42 7.49
CA ASN A 374 -7.98 3.22 6.16
C ASN A 374 -7.92 1.72 5.83
N PRO A 375 -8.89 1.14 5.12
CA PRO A 375 -8.98 -0.31 4.90
C PRO A 375 -8.01 -0.80 3.80
N PHE A 376 -6.69 -0.54 3.94
CA PHE A 376 -5.70 -0.90 2.92
C PHE A 376 -5.13 -2.31 3.09
N LEU A 377 -5.14 -2.88 4.30
CA LEU A 377 -4.47 -4.18 4.53
C LEU A 377 -5.18 -5.32 3.80
N LEU A 378 -6.51 -5.34 3.82
CA LEU A 378 -7.30 -6.42 3.21
C LEU A 378 -7.74 -6.07 1.78
N ASN A 379 -6.90 -5.38 1.02
CA ASN A 379 -7.19 -5.05 -0.37
C ASN A 379 -5.96 -5.22 -1.29
N SER A 380 -6.18 -5.16 -2.59
CA SER A 380 -5.15 -5.38 -3.59
C SER A 380 -4.02 -4.33 -3.57
N GLN A 381 -4.30 -3.10 -3.11
CA GLN A 381 -3.29 -2.05 -2.99
C GLN A 381 -2.31 -2.36 -1.85
N GLY A 382 -2.81 -2.79 -0.69
CA GLY A 382 -1.97 -3.24 0.42
C GLY A 382 -1.16 -4.48 0.07
N MET A 383 -1.73 -5.42 -0.70
CA MET A 383 -1.01 -6.57 -1.22
C MET A 383 0.16 -6.16 -2.12
N THR A 384 -0.02 -5.13 -2.95
CA THR A 384 1.07 -4.63 -3.82
C THR A 384 2.24 -4.09 -2.99
N VAL A 385 1.96 -3.30 -1.96
CA VAL A 385 2.99 -2.84 -1.02
C VAL A 385 3.70 -4.03 -0.38
N LEU A 386 2.93 -5.00 0.10
CA LEU A 386 3.45 -6.19 0.74
C LEU A 386 4.40 -6.97 -0.19
N TRP A 387 4.05 -7.19 -1.45
CA TRP A 387 4.92 -7.87 -2.42
C TRP A 387 6.23 -7.13 -2.65
N MET A 388 6.18 -5.80 -2.79
CA MET A 388 7.38 -5.00 -2.98
C MET A 388 8.35 -5.16 -1.81
N ILE A 389 7.82 -5.14 -0.60
CA ILE A 389 8.62 -5.30 0.62
C ILE A 389 9.14 -6.74 0.74
N TYR A 390 8.29 -7.76 0.51
CA TYR A 390 8.73 -9.16 0.56
C TYR A 390 9.78 -9.48 -0.51
N ALA A 391 9.61 -8.97 -1.73
CA ALA A 391 10.60 -9.13 -2.79
C ALA A 391 11.97 -8.61 -2.36
N HIS A 392 12.01 -7.47 -1.67
CA HIS A 392 13.26 -6.90 -1.17
C HIS A 392 13.85 -7.75 -0.03
N ILE A 393 13.08 -8.09 1.00
CA ILE A 393 13.61 -8.79 2.19
C ILE A 393 14.06 -10.23 1.89
N ILE A 394 13.51 -10.87 0.86
CA ILE A 394 13.96 -12.21 0.43
C ILE A 394 15.41 -12.17 -0.06
N HIS A 395 15.80 -11.10 -0.74
CA HIS A 395 17.17 -10.92 -1.21
C HIS A 395 18.15 -10.66 -0.06
N LEU A 396 17.71 -10.01 1.03
CA LEU A 396 18.54 -9.77 2.21
C LEU A 396 18.94 -11.05 2.96
N ARG A 397 18.15 -12.11 2.82
CA ARG A 397 18.38 -13.39 3.53
C ARG A 397 19.31 -14.35 2.81
N LYS A 398 19.74 -14.04 1.60
CA LYS A 398 20.74 -14.86 0.90
C LYS A 398 22.13 -14.42 1.35
N PRO A 399 22.94 -15.30 1.98
CA PRO A 399 24.25 -14.92 2.54
C PRO A 399 25.31 -14.52 1.49
N ASN A 400 25.04 -14.67 0.19
CA ASN A 400 26.01 -14.43 -0.89
C ASN A 400 25.43 -13.72 -2.12
N SER A 401 24.41 -12.88 -2.00
CA SER A 401 23.99 -12.07 -3.14
C SER A 401 24.69 -10.71 -3.13
N LEU A 402 25.46 -10.45 -4.19
CA LEU A 402 26.07 -9.16 -4.50
C LEU A 402 25.11 -7.99 -4.25
N PRO A 403 25.60 -6.85 -3.74
CA PRO A 403 24.75 -5.69 -3.50
C PRO A 403 24.12 -5.24 -4.83
N LEU A 404 22.82 -4.92 -4.80
CA LEU A 404 21.98 -4.45 -5.91
C LEU A 404 22.52 -3.19 -6.65
N GLY A 405 23.79 -2.83 -6.45
CA GLY A 405 24.44 -1.65 -7.02
C GLY A 405 25.54 -1.93 -8.07
N SER A 406 25.87 -3.16 -8.39
CA SER A 406 26.99 -3.47 -9.31
C SER A 406 26.59 -4.06 -10.67
N ALA A 407 25.42 -3.69 -11.18
CA ALA A 407 25.12 -3.91 -12.59
C ALA A 407 25.47 -2.62 -13.35
N THR A 408 26.71 -2.56 -13.84
CA THR A 408 27.21 -1.64 -14.86
C THR A 408 26.30 -1.60 -16.10
#